data_8a203094e41a3ce50f0138d19d5831c7
#
_entry.id   8a203094e41a3ce50f0138d19d5831c7
#
_cell.length_a   1.000
_cell.length_b   1.000
_cell.length_c   1.000
_cell.angle_alpha   90.00
_cell.angle_beta   90.00
_cell.angle_gamma   90.00
#
_symmetry.space_group_name_H-M   'P 1'
#
loop_
_entity.id
_entity.type
_entity.pdbx_description
1 polymer ?
#
loop_
_entity_poly.entity_id
_entity_poly.type
_entity_poly.pdbx_seq_one_letter_code
_entity_poly.pdbx_strand_id
1 'polypeptide(L)'
;MKKVITASNYEVIPLDLRTNVRFYTSVDFGSYVPPHWHDAIEILYLQEGELKVNTESTSRNLHSGQCTLIQPNKVHSTLCTRPNKAIVFQIPLLFLEKFVPDASRLTFQLEGTPRQASQPEWDRQKTQINQFKEKLTQMQFIMDTKPDEAPLMFNTLLFDVLYQLYHNFSFGFTADSTSRQNQNLEKLKPVLDYINCNYNRAISLTEISRIAMFDPKYFCRFFKKCMGTTFLEYQNDIRISHIYQDLVSTNDKISVILERHGFTNYKLFRKVFYEHFGATPTEVRKNNSVYQKTTL
;
A
#
# COMPACT_ATOMS: atom_id res chain seq x y z
N MET A 1 -4.64 -11.50 11.52
CA MET A 1 -5.32 -11.93 10.28
C MET A 1 -4.26 -12.06 9.18
N LYS A 2 -4.07 -13.23 8.58
CA LYS A 2 -3.13 -13.41 7.47
C LYS A 2 -3.58 -12.50 6.32
N LYS A 3 -2.68 -11.61 5.86
CA LYS A 3 -2.88 -10.82 4.65
C LYS A 3 -3.05 -11.80 3.48
N VAL A 4 -4.27 -11.98 3.01
CA VAL A 4 -4.50 -12.73 1.77
C VAL A 4 -4.00 -11.84 0.66
N ILE A 5 -2.81 -12.12 0.15
CA ILE A 5 -2.32 -11.52 -1.09
C ILE A 5 -3.19 -12.14 -2.18
N THR A 6 -4.26 -11.46 -2.55
CA THR A 6 -5.05 -11.82 -3.72
C THR A 6 -4.19 -11.63 -4.95
N ALA A 7 -4.39 -12.47 -5.95
CA ALA A 7 -3.58 -12.59 -7.16
C ALA A 7 -3.62 -11.36 -8.10
N SER A 8 -4.09 -10.22 -7.65
CA SER A 8 -4.25 -8.99 -8.43
C SER A 8 -3.47 -7.85 -7.79
N ASN A 9 -2.72 -7.12 -8.59
CA ASN A 9 -2.09 -5.85 -8.17
C ASN A 9 -3.05 -4.66 -8.21
N TYR A 10 -4.24 -4.87 -8.71
CA TYR A 10 -5.41 -4.18 -8.22
C TYR A 10 -5.77 -4.87 -6.90
N GLU A 11 -5.51 -4.21 -5.80
CA GLU A 11 -5.90 -4.75 -4.52
C GLU A 11 -7.43 -4.70 -4.42
N VAL A 12 -8.07 -5.87 -4.50
CA VAL A 12 -9.48 -5.98 -4.11
C VAL A 12 -9.52 -5.82 -2.60
N ILE A 13 -10.01 -4.69 -2.15
CA ILE A 13 -10.09 -4.37 -0.73
C ILE A 13 -11.18 -5.23 -0.10
N PRO A 14 -10.83 -6.14 0.83
CA PRO A 14 -11.84 -6.90 1.57
C PRO A 14 -12.59 -5.97 2.53
N LEU A 15 -13.80 -5.58 2.16
CA LEU A 15 -14.62 -4.68 2.95
C LEU A 15 -15.33 -5.42 4.09
N ASP A 16 -15.47 -4.75 5.23
CA ASP A 16 -16.45 -5.15 6.23
C ASP A 16 -17.86 -4.81 5.72
N LEU A 17 -18.74 -5.80 5.67
CA LEU A 17 -20.10 -5.64 5.15
C LEU A 17 -20.98 -4.67 5.94
N ARG A 18 -20.62 -4.35 7.19
CA ARG A 18 -21.37 -3.42 8.05
C ARG A 18 -20.96 -1.97 7.86
N THR A 19 -19.67 -1.75 7.49
CA THR A 19 -19.09 -0.41 7.40
C THR A 19 -18.75 -0.01 5.97
N ASN A 20 -18.66 -0.96 5.03
CA ASN A 20 -18.26 -0.78 3.63
C ASN A 20 -16.86 -0.15 3.48
N VAL A 21 -16.02 -0.24 4.50
CA VAL A 21 -14.63 0.19 4.48
C VAL A 21 -13.72 -0.93 5.01
N ARG A 22 -12.43 -0.82 4.81
CA ARG A 22 -11.45 -1.70 5.45
C ARG A 22 -10.64 -0.90 6.47
N PHE A 23 -10.71 -1.30 7.72
CA PHE A 23 -9.96 -0.69 8.81
C PHE A 23 -9.27 -1.78 9.64
N TYR A 24 -7.96 -1.69 9.83
CA TYR A 24 -7.23 -2.67 10.64
C TYR A 24 -5.91 -2.09 11.16
N THR A 25 -5.41 -2.68 12.24
CA THR A 25 -4.04 -2.46 12.72
C THR A 25 -3.10 -3.46 12.08
N SER A 26 -2.06 -2.95 11.43
CA SER A 26 -0.94 -3.73 10.91
C SER A 26 0.17 -3.71 11.94
N VAL A 27 0.61 -4.89 12.38
CA VAL A 27 1.88 -5.06 13.12
C VAL A 27 2.80 -5.81 12.19
N ASP A 28 3.90 -5.18 11.82
CA ASP A 28 4.80 -5.68 10.79
C ASP A 28 6.24 -5.71 11.33
N PHE A 29 6.87 -6.86 11.22
CA PHE A 29 8.26 -7.07 11.66
C PHE A 29 9.26 -7.00 10.50
N GLY A 30 8.76 -6.75 9.31
CA GLY A 30 9.46 -6.61 8.07
C GLY A 30 8.63 -7.19 6.92
N SER A 31 8.39 -6.38 5.89
CA SER A 31 7.69 -6.81 4.68
C SER A 31 7.97 -5.84 3.53
N TYR A 32 7.73 -6.30 2.34
CA TYR A 32 7.66 -5.50 1.13
C TYR A 32 6.35 -5.75 0.43
N VAL A 33 5.58 -4.68 0.22
CA VAL A 33 4.40 -4.71 -0.63
C VAL A 33 4.80 -4.11 -1.97
N PRO A 34 4.85 -4.92 -3.05
CA PRO A 34 5.21 -4.45 -4.38
C PRO A 34 4.29 -3.35 -4.90
N PRO A 35 4.66 -2.63 -5.98
CA PRO A 35 3.82 -1.62 -6.60
C PRO A 35 2.44 -2.17 -6.93
N HIS A 36 1.39 -1.53 -6.40
CA HIS A 36 -0.02 -1.89 -6.57
C HIS A 36 -0.89 -0.63 -6.51
N TRP A 37 -2.16 -0.77 -6.84
CA TRP A 37 -3.15 0.30 -6.70
C TRP A 37 -4.54 -0.27 -6.36
N HIS A 38 -5.41 0.58 -5.91
CA HIS A 38 -6.82 0.32 -5.62
C HIS A 38 -7.64 1.59 -5.83
N ASP A 39 -8.96 1.46 -5.92
CA ASP A 39 -9.91 2.55 -6.09
C ASP A 39 -10.35 3.20 -4.76
N ALA A 40 -9.57 3.04 -3.72
CA ALA A 40 -9.85 3.61 -2.42
C ALA A 40 -8.84 4.69 -2.03
N ILE A 41 -9.29 5.62 -1.21
CA ILE A 41 -8.40 6.45 -0.40
C ILE A 41 -7.78 5.54 0.65
N GLU A 42 -6.44 5.51 0.74
CA GLU A 42 -5.75 4.81 1.81
C GLU A 42 -5.08 5.78 2.77
N ILE A 43 -5.35 5.62 4.04
CA ILE A 43 -4.74 6.38 5.11
C ILE A 43 -3.85 5.43 5.91
N LEU A 44 -2.58 5.82 6.04
CA LEU A 44 -1.58 5.14 6.84
C LEU A 44 -1.20 6.02 8.03
N TYR A 45 -1.59 5.61 9.24
CA TYR A 45 -1.16 6.28 10.46
C TYR A 45 -0.16 5.39 11.20
N LEU A 46 1.11 5.78 11.17
CA LEU A 46 2.18 5.05 11.82
C LEU A 46 2.24 5.39 13.31
N GLN A 47 1.86 4.44 14.14
CA GLN A 47 1.87 4.60 15.59
C GLN A 47 3.27 4.37 16.18
N GLU A 48 3.97 3.36 15.68
CA GLU A 48 5.30 2.96 16.15
C GLU A 48 6.20 2.56 14.99
N GLY A 49 7.51 2.83 15.11
CA GLY A 49 8.53 2.40 14.16
C GLY A 49 8.69 3.29 12.95
N GLU A 50 9.05 2.68 11.82
CA GLU A 50 9.34 3.34 10.55
C GLU A 50 8.73 2.55 9.39
N LEU A 51 8.19 3.26 8.39
CA LEU A 51 7.63 2.68 7.18
C LEU A 51 8.01 3.54 5.97
N LYS A 52 8.66 2.95 4.99
CA LYS A 52 8.92 3.62 3.71
C LYS A 52 7.71 3.45 2.78
N VAL A 53 7.17 4.56 2.31
CA VAL A 53 6.06 4.60 1.34
C VAL A 53 6.59 5.23 0.05
N ASN A 54 6.46 4.50 -1.05
CA ASN A 54 6.79 5.00 -2.38
C ASN A 54 5.51 5.18 -3.18
N THR A 55 5.39 6.30 -3.88
CA THR A 55 4.34 6.58 -4.86
C THR A 55 5.00 6.89 -6.20
N GLU A 56 4.21 7.09 -7.26
CA GLU A 56 4.72 7.44 -8.60
C GLU A 56 5.73 8.60 -8.60
N SER A 57 5.57 9.56 -7.70
CA SER A 57 6.33 10.82 -7.69
C SER A 57 7.20 11.03 -6.46
N THR A 58 6.98 10.27 -5.39
CA THR A 58 7.65 10.50 -4.12
C THR A 58 8.04 9.20 -3.42
N SER A 59 9.17 9.26 -2.71
CA SER A 59 9.60 8.24 -1.76
C SER A 59 9.72 8.92 -0.40
N ARG A 60 9.00 8.42 0.60
CA ARG A 60 8.94 9.03 1.93
C ARG A 60 9.08 7.98 3.02
N ASN A 61 9.90 8.29 4.02
CA ASN A 61 9.92 7.54 5.26
C ASN A 61 8.91 8.17 6.25
N LEU A 62 7.93 7.39 6.65
CA LEU A 62 7.04 7.73 7.75
C LEU A 62 7.68 7.30 9.06
N HIS A 63 7.57 8.13 10.08
CA HIS A 63 8.01 7.87 11.44
C HIS A 63 6.82 7.84 12.41
N SER A 64 7.05 7.31 13.60
CA SER A 64 6.02 7.26 14.67
C SER A 64 5.28 8.58 14.84
N GLY A 65 3.97 8.52 14.90
CA GLY A 65 3.07 9.67 15.01
C GLY A 65 2.74 10.36 13.69
N GLN A 66 3.36 9.97 12.58
CA GLN A 66 3.05 10.53 11.25
C GLN A 66 1.90 9.79 10.56
N CYS A 67 1.15 10.53 9.78
CA CYS A 67 0.05 10.03 8.99
C CYS A 67 0.21 10.47 7.53
N THR A 68 -0.08 9.59 6.59
CA THR A 68 -0.10 9.94 5.16
C THR A 68 -1.36 9.41 4.49
N LEU A 69 -1.66 9.97 3.32
CA LEU A 69 -2.80 9.58 2.50
C LEU A 69 -2.33 9.25 1.09
N ILE A 70 -2.81 8.12 0.58
CA ILE A 70 -2.62 7.67 -0.80
C ILE A 70 -3.94 7.87 -1.53
N GLN A 71 -3.86 8.58 -2.67
CA GLN A 71 -5.02 8.85 -3.52
C GLN A 71 -5.53 7.58 -4.19
N PRO A 72 -6.84 7.51 -4.50
CA PRO A 72 -7.38 6.42 -5.32
C PRO A 72 -6.63 6.29 -6.66
N ASN A 73 -6.47 5.08 -7.11
CA ASN A 73 -5.84 4.77 -8.41
C ASN A 73 -4.40 5.30 -8.56
N LYS A 74 -3.67 5.45 -7.45
CA LYS A 74 -2.25 5.77 -7.47
C LYS A 74 -1.43 4.53 -7.16
N VAL A 75 -0.47 4.25 -8.06
CA VAL A 75 0.49 3.17 -7.84
C VAL A 75 1.38 3.52 -6.67
N HIS A 76 1.46 2.62 -5.72
CA HIS A 76 2.28 2.78 -4.52
C HIS A 76 2.84 1.45 -4.03
N SER A 77 3.90 1.52 -3.25
CA SER A 77 4.51 0.37 -2.56
C SER A 77 4.93 0.74 -1.15
N THR A 78 4.99 -0.24 -0.27
CA THR A 78 5.46 -0.03 1.10
C THR A 78 6.59 -0.99 1.44
N LEU A 79 7.58 -0.50 2.19
CA LEU A 79 8.70 -1.28 2.66
C LEU A 79 8.88 -1.08 4.16
N CYS A 80 8.74 -2.17 4.90
CA CYS A 80 9.02 -2.26 6.31
C CYS A 80 10.35 -3.00 6.50
N THR A 81 11.39 -2.32 6.99
CA THR A 81 12.70 -2.92 7.29
C THR A 81 12.94 -3.14 8.77
N ARG A 82 12.12 -2.54 9.61
CA ARG A 82 12.15 -2.63 11.08
C ARG A 82 10.73 -2.77 11.62
N PRO A 83 10.55 -3.35 12.82
CA PRO A 83 9.23 -3.47 13.41
C PRO A 83 8.46 -2.16 13.42
N ASN A 84 7.20 -2.22 13.02
CA ASN A 84 6.31 -1.08 13.08
C ASN A 84 4.87 -1.51 13.44
N LYS A 85 4.09 -0.52 13.87
CA LYS A 85 2.65 -0.63 14.10
C LYS A 85 1.95 0.53 13.42
N ALA A 86 1.00 0.21 12.55
CA ALA A 86 0.28 1.21 11.77
C ALA A 86 -1.23 0.91 11.73
N ILE A 87 -2.03 1.95 11.76
CA ILE A 87 -3.43 1.88 11.34
C ILE A 87 -3.47 2.01 9.82
N VAL A 88 -4.13 1.07 9.17
CA VAL A 88 -4.41 1.09 7.72
C VAL A 88 -5.90 1.25 7.55
N PHE A 89 -6.32 2.33 6.89
CA PHE A 89 -7.71 2.64 6.65
C PHE A 89 -7.94 2.88 5.16
N GLN A 90 -8.71 2.01 4.52
CA GLN A 90 -9.03 2.07 3.09
C GLN A 90 -10.52 2.36 2.92
N ILE A 91 -10.83 3.47 2.25
CA ILE A 91 -12.17 3.99 2.00
C ILE A 91 -12.42 3.91 0.49
N PRO A 92 -13.26 2.95 0.01
CA PRO A 92 -13.57 2.86 -1.41
C PRO A 92 -14.20 4.15 -1.92
N LEU A 93 -13.76 4.58 -3.10
CA LEU A 93 -14.27 5.81 -3.71
C LEU A 93 -15.79 5.74 -3.94
N LEU A 94 -16.30 4.60 -4.41
CA LEU A 94 -17.73 4.36 -4.59
C LEU A 94 -18.53 4.46 -3.28
N PHE A 95 -17.90 4.17 -2.13
CA PHE A 95 -18.56 4.36 -0.84
C PHE A 95 -18.62 5.83 -0.49
N LEU A 96 -17.53 6.58 -0.68
CA LEU A 96 -17.48 8.02 -0.41
C LEU A 96 -18.43 8.81 -1.32
N GLU A 97 -18.58 8.43 -2.58
CA GLU A 97 -19.48 9.06 -3.56
C GLU A 97 -20.97 9.01 -3.17
N LYS A 98 -21.35 8.09 -2.29
CA LYS A 98 -22.74 8.06 -1.75
C LYS A 98 -23.05 9.28 -0.90
N PHE A 99 -22.03 9.93 -0.33
CA PHE A 99 -22.19 11.05 0.62
C PHE A 99 -21.58 12.35 0.11
N VAL A 100 -20.57 12.26 -0.75
CA VAL A 100 -19.84 13.39 -1.32
C VAL A 100 -19.93 13.30 -2.84
N PRO A 101 -20.84 14.07 -3.47
CA PRO A 101 -20.93 14.11 -4.93
C PRO A 101 -19.58 14.47 -5.57
N ASP A 102 -19.26 13.80 -6.69
CA ASP A 102 -18.00 14.00 -7.41
C ASP A 102 -16.73 13.74 -6.58
N ALA A 103 -16.77 12.89 -5.55
CA ALA A 103 -15.60 12.56 -4.73
C ALA A 103 -14.43 12.03 -5.56
N SER A 104 -14.70 11.34 -6.67
CA SER A 104 -13.69 10.88 -7.64
C SER A 104 -12.89 11.99 -8.30
N ARG A 105 -13.37 13.22 -8.27
CA ARG A 105 -12.71 14.40 -8.81
C ARG A 105 -11.93 15.19 -7.75
N LEU A 106 -12.11 14.87 -6.47
CA LEU A 106 -11.42 15.54 -5.39
C LEU A 106 -10.00 14.98 -5.21
N THR A 107 -9.08 15.86 -4.84
CA THR A 107 -7.77 15.49 -4.32
C THR A 107 -7.77 15.67 -2.82
N PHE A 108 -7.22 14.71 -2.09
CA PHE A 108 -7.12 14.75 -0.63
C PHE A 108 -5.67 14.84 -0.19
N GLN A 109 -5.39 15.62 0.84
CA GLN A 109 -4.04 15.78 1.37
C GLN A 109 -4.08 16.02 2.87
N LEU A 110 -3.46 15.14 3.66
CA LEU A 110 -3.36 15.30 5.12
C LEU A 110 -2.22 16.22 5.53
N GLU A 111 -1.08 16.15 4.82
CA GLU A 111 0.10 16.97 5.11
C GLU A 111 0.53 17.73 3.87
N GLY A 112 0.95 18.95 4.05
CA GLY A 112 1.46 19.79 2.96
C GLY A 112 0.80 21.15 2.95
N THR A 113 1.02 21.92 4.02
CA THR A 113 0.75 23.35 3.96
C THR A 113 1.63 23.95 2.87
N PRO A 114 1.09 24.83 2.02
CA PRO A 114 1.89 25.56 1.06
C PRO A 114 3.09 26.20 1.76
N ARG A 115 4.27 26.20 1.09
CA ARG A 115 5.49 26.83 1.63
C ARG A 115 5.30 28.30 2.07
N GLN A 116 4.20 28.92 1.68
CA GLN A 116 3.83 30.31 1.96
C GLN A 116 2.74 30.44 3.03
N ALA A 117 2.33 29.34 3.68
CA ALA A 117 1.30 29.42 4.72
C ALA A 117 1.80 30.22 5.93
N SER A 118 0.91 31.00 6.50
CA SER A 118 1.16 31.74 7.74
C SER A 118 1.26 30.79 8.95
N GLN A 119 1.90 31.23 10.04
CA GLN A 119 1.99 30.44 11.28
C GLN A 119 0.62 29.98 11.81
N PRO A 120 -0.44 30.83 11.84
CA PRO A 120 -1.78 30.40 12.26
C PRO A 120 -2.39 29.32 11.38
N GLU A 121 -2.10 29.30 10.07
CA GLU A 121 -2.56 28.23 9.16
C GLU A 121 -1.86 26.89 9.46
N TRP A 122 -0.57 26.93 9.75
CA TRP A 122 0.20 25.78 10.19
C TRP A 122 -0.34 25.19 11.49
N ASP A 123 -0.62 26.05 12.49
CA ASP A 123 -1.13 25.62 13.80
C ASP A 123 -2.53 25.03 13.67
N ARG A 124 -3.39 25.62 12.82
CA ARG A 124 -4.72 25.08 12.51
C ARG A 124 -4.61 23.71 11.88
N GLN A 125 -3.79 23.55 10.83
CA GLN A 125 -3.63 22.28 10.15
C GLN A 125 -3.09 21.20 11.08
N LYS A 126 -2.09 21.53 11.90
CA LYS A 126 -1.54 20.62 12.91
C LYS A 126 -2.61 20.14 13.90
N THR A 127 -3.47 21.06 14.35
CA THR A 127 -4.58 20.74 15.23
C THR A 127 -5.57 19.79 14.54
N GLN A 128 -5.95 20.08 13.30
CA GLN A 128 -6.87 19.25 12.51
C GLN A 128 -6.30 17.84 12.28
N ILE A 129 -5.02 17.72 11.94
CA ILE A 129 -4.36 16.42 11.76
C ILE A 129 -4.33 15.64 13.08
N ASN A 130 -4.07 16.29 14.21
CA ASN A 130 -4.07 15.61 15.50
C ASN A 130 -5.48 15.11 15.87
N GLN A 131 -6.52 15.91 15.69
CA GLN A 131 -7.92 15.50 15.88
C GLN A 131 -8.28 14.31 14.98
N PHE A 132 -7.83 14.33 13.73
CA PHE A 132 -8.04 13.23 12.79
C PHE A 132 -7.37 11.93 13.27
N LYS A 133 -6.12 11.99 13.74
CA LYS A 133 -5.39 10.83 14.32
C LYS A 133 -6.06 10.29 15.57
N GLU A 134 -6.59 11.18 16.42
CA GLU A 134 -7.36 10.78 17.62
C GLU A 134 -8.59 9.97 17.24
N LYS A 135 -9.32 10.35 16.19
CA LYS A 135 -10.47 9.56 15.69
C LYS A 135 -10.04 8.18 15.19
N LEU A 136 -8.95 8.10 14.44
CA LEU A 136 -8.42 6.79 14.00
C LEU A 136 -8.04 5.91 15.20
N THR A 137 -7.46 6.48 16.24
CA THR A 137 -7.12 5.75 17.48
C THR A 137 -8.37 5.30 18.24
N GLN A 138 -9.41 6.12 18.30
CA GLN A 138 -10.70 5.74 18.88
C GLN A 138 -11.37 4.59 18.09
N MET A 139 -11.33 4.66 16.74
CA MET A 139 -11.82 3.57 15.89
C MET A 139 -11.05 2.28 16.14
N GLN A 140 -9.71 2.35 16.29
CA GLN A 140 -8.89 1.19 16.65
C GLN A 140 -9.30 0.60 17.99
N PHE A 141 -9.47 1.42 19.03
CA PHE A 141 -9.88 0.97 20.35
C PHE A 141 -11.22 0.21 20.30
N ILE A 142 -12.20 0.71 19.53
CA ILE A 142 -13.49 0.04 19.34
C ILE A 142 -13.30 -1.34 18.66
N MET A 143 -12.43 -1.42 17.64
CA MET A 143 -12.16 -2.66 16.93
C MET A 143 -11.42 -3.70 17.79
N ASP A 144 -10.57 -3.24 18.68
CA ASP A 144 -9.79 -4.10 19.58
C ASP A 144 -10.65 -4.60 20.77
N THR A 145 -11.48 -3.73 21.37
CA THR A 145 -12.29 -4.06 22.57
C THR A 145 -13.64 -4.68 22.23
N LYS A 146 -14.20 -4.42 21.03
CA LYS A 146 -15.46 -4.98 20.53
C LYS A 146 -16.63 -4.89 21.51
N PRO A 147 -16.97 -3.71 22.05
CA PRO A 147 -18.17 -3.56 22.86
C PRO A 147 -19.43 -3.90 22.05
N ASP A 148 -20.55 -4.18 22.70
CA ASP A 148 -21.80 -4.57 22.03
C ASP A 148 -22.26 -3.51 21.00
N GLU A 149 -22.04 -2.24 21.30
CA GLU A 149 -22.39 -1.10 20.44
C GLU A 149 -21.30 -0.78 19.39
N ALA A 150 -20.23 -1.58 19.28
CA ALA A 150 -19.10 -1.33 18.38
C ALA A 150 -19.52 -0.92 16.95
N PRO A 151 -20.51 -1.57 16.31
CA PRO A 151 -20.92 -1.15 14.96
C PRO A 151 -21.46 0.27 14.88
N LEU A 152 -22.22 0.73 15.88
CA LEU A 152 -22.75 2.10 15.92
C LEU A 152 -21.64 3.11 16.23
N MET A 153 -20.82 2.82 17.24
CA MET A 153 -19.68 3.66 17.62
C MET A 153 -18.70 3.85 16.47
N PHE A 154 -18.35 2.75 15.79
CA PHE A 154 -17.45 2.79 14.65
C PHE A 154 -18.02 3.64 13.49
N ASN A 155 -19.30 3.43 13.13
CA ASN A 155 -19.93 4.19 12.06
C ASN A 155 -20.04 5.68 12.41
N THR A 156 -20.30 6.04 13.68
CA THR A 156 -20.29 7.44 14.11
C THR A 156 -18.93 8.09 13.87
N LEU A 157 -17.84 7.43 14.26
CA LEU A 157 -16.48 7.92 14.01
C LEU A 157 -16.11 7.88 12.52
N LEU A 158 -16.58 6.88 11.79
CA LEU A 158 -16.38 6.79 10.34
C LEU A 158 -16.93 8.04 9.64
N PHE A 159 -18.17 8.42 9.93
CA PHE A 159 -18.77 9.62 9.33
C PHE A 159 -18.09 10.91 9.77
N ASP A 160 -17.64 11.01 11.02
CA ASP A 160 -16.82 12.15 11.48
C ASP A 160 -15.49 12.23 10.70
N VAL A 161 -14.80 11.10 10.52
CA VAL A 161 -13.56 11.02 9.71
C VAL A 161 -13.83 11.41 8.25
N LEU A 162 -14.91 10.93 7.63
CA LEU A 162 -15.29 11.31 6.27
C LEU A 162 -15.58 12.81 6.15
N TYR A 163 -16.29 13.38 7.14
CA TYR A 163 -16.54 14.82 7.20
C TYR A 163 -15.24 15.62 7.30
N GLN A 164 -14.34 15.23 8.22
CA GLN A 164 -13.03 15.90 8.37
C GLN A 164 -12.19 15.78 7.10
N LEU A 165 -12.18 14.60 6.47
CA LEU A 165 -11.47 14.36 5.22
C LEU A 165 -11.97 15.28 4.11
N TYR A 166 -13.29 15.41 3.98
CA TYR A 166 -13.90 16.29 2.98
C TYR A 166 -13.71 17.77 3.31
N HIS A 167 -13.98 18.17 4.55
CA HIS A 167 -14.00 19.57 4.94
C HIS A 167 -12.61 20.19 5.11
N ASN A 168 -11.68 19.45 5.73
CA ASN A 168 -10.37 19.98 6.10
C ASN A 168 -9.25 19.61 5.12
N PHE A 169 -9.39 18.48 4.41
CA PHE A 169 -8.30 17.87 3.68
C PHE A 169 -8.61 17.63 2.20
N SER A 170 -9.75 18.10 1.68
CA SER A 170 -10.03 18.08 0.25
C SER A 170 -9.57 19.38 -0.42
N PHE A 171 -8.98 19.23 -1.59
CA PHE A 171 -8.52 20.36 -2.41
C PHE A 171 -9.04 20.17 -3.82
N GLY A 172 -9.51 21.22 -4.45
CA GLY A 172 -9.82 21.37 -5.87
C GLY A 172 -10.17 20.10 -6.64
N PHE A 173 -10.58 20.26 -7.86
CA PHE A 173 -10.90 19.14 -8.74
C PHE A 173 -9.69 18.72 -9.55
N THR A 174 -9.47 17.40 -9.65
CA THR A 174 -8.46 16.85 -10.57
C THR A 174 -8.89 17.10 -12.01
N ALA A 175 -7.94 17.50 -12.86
CA ALA A 175 -8.19 17.64 -14.29
C ALA A 175 -8.47 16.27 -14.94
N ASP A 176 -9.07 16.26 -16.13
CA ASP A 176 -9.45 15.06 -16.93
C ASP A 176 -8.33 14.02 -17.15
N SER A 177 -7.07 14.38 -16.88
CA SER A 177 -5.93 13.45 -16.92
C SER A 177 -6.08 12.23 -16.02
N THR A 178 -6.81 12.35 -14.89
CA THR A 178 -7.04 11.26 -13.94
C THR A 178 -7.93 10.17 -14.55
N SER A 179 -8.95 10.54 -15.31
CA SER A 179 -9.81 9.58 -16.03
C SER A 179 -9.02 8.70 -16.99
N ARG A 180 -8.08 9.29 -17.74
CA ARG A 180 -7.23 8.56 -18.68
C ARG A 180 -6.22 7.65 -17.98
N GLN A 181 -5.70 8.07 -16.84
CA GLN A 181 -4.79 7.26 -16.04
C GLN A 181 -5.52 6.03 -15.47
N ASN A 182 -6.72 6.22 -14.94
CA ASN A 182 -7.56 5.13 -14.43
C ASN A 182 -7.86 4.10 -15.53
N GLN A 183 -8.26 4.55 -16.72
CA GLN A 183 -8.48 3.66 -17.87
C GLN A 183 -7.23 2.87 -18.27
N ASN A 184 -6.05 3.47 -18.15
CA ASN A 184 -4.80 2.79 -18.45
C ASN A 184 -4.46 1.71 -17.42
N LEU A 185 -4.72 1.96 -16.13
CA LEU A 185 -4.53 0.99 -15.06
C LEU A 185 -5.50 -0.20 -15.21
N GLU A 186 -6.76 0.07 -15.55
CA GLU A 186 -7.77 -0.98 -15.83
C GLU A 186 -7.31 -1.95 -16.93
N LYS A 187 -6.66 -1.44 -17.98
CA LYS A 187 -6.11 -2.29 -19.06
C LYS A 187 -4.96 -3.18 -18.56
N LEU A 188 -4.29 -2.82 -17.48
CA LEU A 188 -3.22 -3.63 -16.91
C LEU A 188 -3.72 -4.70 -15.94
N LYS A 189 -4.94 -4.63 -15.42
CA LYS A 189 -5.47 -5.63 -14.48
C LYS A 189 -5.24 -7.07 -14.95
N PRO A 190 -5.65 -7.50 -16.16
CA PRO A 190 -5.42 -8.88 -16.61
C PRO A 190 -3.94 -9.27 -16.69
N VAL A 191 -3.09 -8.31 -17.05
CA VAL A 191 -1.63 -8.49 -17.12
C VAL A 191 -1.06 -8.77 -15.74
N LEU A 192 -1.47 -7.98 -14.75
CA LEU A 192 -0.96 -8.07 -13.39
C LEU A 192 -1.48 -9.33 -12.68
N ASP A 193 -2.74 -9.69 -12.91
CA ASP A 193 -3.31 -10.96 -12.45
C ASP A 193 -2.51 -12.14 -13.00
N TYR A 194 -2.18 -12.09 -14.29
CA TYR A 194 -1.37 -13.12 -14.90
C TYR A 194 0.04 -13.21 -14.31
N ILE A 195 0.70 -12.08 -14.08
CA ILE A 195 2.02 -12.03 -13.46
C ILE A 195 1.95 -12.62 -12.05
N ASN A 196 0.98 -12.22 -11.24
CA ASN A 196 0.81 -12.71 -9.87
C ASN A 196 0.55 -14.23 -9.80
N CYS A 197 -0.21 -14.77 -10.72
CA CYS A 197 -0.46 -16.22 -10.79
C CYS A 197 0.76 -17.02 -11.30
N ASN A 198 1.67 -16.38 -12.03
CA ASN A 198 2.78 -17.04 -12.73
C ASN A 198 4.16 -16.49 -12.38
N TYR A 199 4.29 -15.66 -11.34
CA TYR A 199 5.52 -14.93 -11.03
C TYR A 199 6.74 -15.84 -10.80
N ASN A 200 6.52 -17.07 -10.33
CA ASN A 200 7.56 -18.03 -9.98
C ASN A 200 8.20 -18.74 -11.19
N ARG A 201 7.71 -18.51 -12.41
CA ARG A 201 8.31 -18.99 -13.66
C ARG A 201 8.78 -17.85 -14.54
N ALA A 202 9.54 -18.17 -15.59
CA ALA A 202 9.85 -17.20 -16.63
C ALA A 202 8.58 -16.87 -17.44
N ILE A 203 8.26 -15.58 -17.56
CA ILE A 203 7.21 -15.07 -18.42
C ILE A 203 7.89 -14.30 -19.56
N SER A 204 7.63 -14.71 -20.81
CA SER A 204 8.21 -14.02 -21.96
C SER A 204 7.49 -12.71 -22.27
N LEU A 205 8.22 -11.76 -22.88
CA LEU A 205 7.63 -10.50 -23.31
C LEU A 205 6.49 -10.72 -24.33
N THR A 206 6.66 -11.68 -25.23
CA THR A 206 5.62 -12.04 -26.22
C THR A 206 4.36 -12.59 -25.55
N GLU A 207 4.52 -13.41 -24.52
CA GLU A 207 3.43 -13.97 -23.74
C GLU A 207 2.61 -12.88 -23.04
N ILE A 208 3.28 -12.00 -22.31
CA ILE A 208 2.60 -10.97 -21.52
C ILE A 208 2.00 -9.84 -22.37
N SER A 209 2.65 -9.47 -23.47
CA SER A 209 2.14 -8.47 -24.39
C SER A 209 0.87 -8.93 -25.13
N ARG A 210 0.76 -10.26 -25.37
CA ARG A 210 -0.48 -10.85 -25.95
C ARG A 210 -1.66 -10.74 -24.99
N ILE A 211 -1.45 -10.94 -23.70
CA ILE A 211 -2.47 -10.75 -22.66
C ILE A 211 -2.94 -9.30 -22.62
N ALA A 212 -2.00 -8.36 -22.75
CA ALA A 212 -2.28 -6.92 -22.82
C ALA A 212 -2.95 -6.50 -24.15
N MET A 213 -3.01 -7.39 -25.17
CA MET A 213 -3.41 -7.08 -26.55
C MET A 213 -2.58 -5.93 -27.15
N PHE A 214 -1.28 -5.87 -26.85
CA PHE A 214 -0.36 -4.84 -27.32
C PHE A 214 0.81 -5.44 -28.10
N ASP A 215 1.38 -4.62 -28.99
CA ASP A 215 2.73 -4.90 -29.53
C ASP A 215 3.75 -4.94 -28.38
N PRO A 216 4.76 -5.84 -28.39
CA PRO A 216 5.74 -5.98 -27.32
C PRO A 216 6.50 -4.67 -26.99
N LYS A 217 6.86 -3.88 -27.99
CA LYS A 217 7.58 -2.60 -27.77
C LYS A 217 6.66 -1.54 -27.16
N TYR A 218 5.40 -1.53 -27.59
CA TYR A 218 4.40 -0.64 -27.00
C TYR A 218 4.10 -1.05 -25.56
N PHE A 219 3.93 -2.35 -25.29
CA PHE A 219 3.68 -2.88 -23.96
C PHE A 219 4.76 -2.44 -22.96
N CYS A 220 6.05 -2.59 -23.29
CA CYS A 220 7.14 -2.18 -22.39
C CYS A 220 7.03 -0.71 -21.97
N ARG A 221 6.77 0.18 -22.93
CA ARG A 221 6.63 1.63 -22.66
C ARG A 221 5.38 1.93 -21.87
N PHE A 222 4.27 1.29 -22.23
CA PHE A 222 2.98 1.45 -21.56
C PHE A 222 3.04 0.98 -20.12
N PHE A 223 3.56 -0.23 -19.88
CA PHE A 223 3.71 -0.80 -18.55
C PHE A 223 4.58 0.11 -17.67
N LYS A 224 5.76 0.50 -18.15
CA LYS A 224 6.66 1.40 -17.40
C LYS A 224 6.02 2.76 -17.11
N LYS A 225 5.24 3.31 -18.05
CA LYS A 225 4.52 4.56 -17.86
C LYS A 225 3.45 4.45 -16.77
N CYS A 226 2.74 3.32 -16.70
CA CYS A 226 1.65 3.14 -15.73
C CYS A 226 2.14 2.70 -14.35
N MET A 227 3.17 1.82 -14.29
CA MET A 227 3.65 1.18 -13.07
C MET A 227 4.91 1.82 -12.48
N GLY A 228 5.55 2.74 -13.20
CA GLY A 228 6.82 3.36 -12.81
C GLY A 228 8.04 2.45 -12.96
N THR A 229 7.85 1.15 -13.19
CA THR A 229 8.89 0.14 -13.28
C THR A 229 8.72 -0.71 -14.54
N THR A 230 9.76 -1.42 -14.98
CA THR A 230 9.64 -2.36 -16.11
C THR A 230 8.90 -3.64 -15.68
N PHE A 231 8.35 -4.37 -16.64
CA PHE A 231 7.69 -5.65 -16.39
C PHE A 231 8.60 -6.66 -15.66
N LEU A 232 9.88 -6.74 -16.04
CA LEU A 232 10.83 -7.68 -15.42
C LEU A 232 11.21 -7.28 -14.00
N GLU A 233 11.43 -6.00 -13.75
CA GLU A 233 11.64 -5.45 -12.40
C GLU A 233 10.44 -5.76 -11.52
N TYR A 234 9.26 -5.47 -12.02
CA TYR A 234 7.99 -5.75 -11.35
C TYR A 234 7.81 -7.24 -10.98
N GLN A 235 8.09 -8.17 -11.92
CA GLN A 235 8.04 -9.60 -11.62
C GLN A 235 9.05 -9.98 -10.52
N ASN A 236 10.23 -9.38 -10.55
CA ASN A 236 11.24 -9.59 -9.51
C ASN A 236 10.79 -9.02 -8.16
N ASP A 237 10.13 -7.88 -8.12
CA ASP A 237 9.59 -7.28 -6.90
C ASP A 237 8.56 -8.21 -6.23
N ILE A 238 7.69 -8.84 -7.01
CA ILE A 238 6.76 -9.85 -6.51
C ILE A 238 7.52 -11.05 -5.92
N ARG A 239 8.51 -11.57 -6.64
CA ARG A 239 9.35 -12.68 -6.14
C ARG A 239 10.04 -12.32 -4.83
N ILE A 240 10.64 -11.13 -4.76
CA ILE A 240 11.33 -10.62 -3.57
C ILE A 240 10.38 -10.51 -2.38
N SER A 241 9.15 -10.04 -2.58
CA SER A 241 8.13 -9.97 -1.53
C SER A 241 7.83 -11.36 -0.95
N HIS A 242 7.59 -12.35 -1.81
CA HIS A 242 7.34 -13.73 -1.37
C HIS A 242 8.55 -14.37 -0.72
N ILE A 243 9.75 -14.16 -1.27
CA ILE A 243 11.01 -14.66 -0.68
C ILE A 243 11.20 -14.05 0.71
N TYR A 244 10.96 -12.75 0.88
CA TYR A 244 11.07 -12.11 2.18
C TYR A 244 10.12 -12.75 3.19
N GLN A 245 8.87 -12.98 2.82
CA GLN A 245 7.89 -13.62 3.70
C GLN A 245 8.34 -15.04 4.11
N ASP A 246 8.80 -15.85 3.18
CA ASP A 246 9.32 -17.19 3.49
C ASP A 246 10.58 -17.13 4.38
N LEU A 247 11.47 -16.15 4.16
CA LEU A 247 12.67 -15.97 4.99
C LEU A 247 12.32 -15.70 6.46
N VAL A 248 11.26 -14.94 6.74
CA VAL A 248 10.86 -14.55 8.10
C VAL A 248 9.87 -15.53 8.74
N SER A 249 9.14 -16.32 7.95
CA SER A 249 8.10 -17.22 8.44
C SER A 249 8.51 -18.71 8.44
N THR A 250 9.62 -19.08 7.78
CA THR A 250 10.06 -20.46 7.67
C THR A 250 11.55 -20.63 8.01
N ASN A 251 11.96 -21.87 8.28
CA ASN A 251 13.36 -22.23 8.46
C ASN A 251 13.97 -22.90 7.21
N ASP A 252 13.29 -22.82 6.07
CA ASP A 252 13.76 -23.42 4.82
C ASP A 252 15.10 -22.84 4.39
N LYS A 253 15.93 -23.65 3.72
CA LYS A 253 17.19 -23.18 3.15
C LYS A 253 16.91 -22.06 2.12
N ILE A 254 17.74 -21.02 2.11
CA ILE A 254 17.58 -19.89 1.19
C ILE A 254 17.51 -20.37 -0.27
N SER A 255 18.33 -21.36 -0.66
CA SER A 255 18.27 -21.95 -2.00
C SER A 255 16.91 -22.54 -2.37
N VAL A 256 16.27 -23.24 -1.43
CA VAL A 256 14.92 -23.82 -1.62
C VAL A 256 13.86 -22.72 -1.77
N ILE A 257 13.96 -21.67 -0.95
CA ILE A 257 13.06 -20.51 -1.06
C ILE A 257 13.20 -19.84 -2.44
N LEU A 258 14.44 -19.63 -2.90
CA LEU A 258 14.69 -19.01 -4.21
C LEU A 258 14.12 -19.83 -5.37
N GLU A 259 14.32 -21.14 -5.33
CA GLU A 259 13.79 -22.08 -6.33
C GLU A 259 12.24 -22.04 -6.35
N ARG A 260 11.61 -22.09 -5.18
CA ARG A 260 10.13 -21.99 -5.03
C ARG A 260 9.57 -20.75 -5.69
N HIS A 261 10.25 -19.62 -5.56
CA HIS A 261 9.81 -18.34 -6.11
C HIS A 261 10.44 -17.99 -7.46
N GLY A 262 11.10 -18.96 -8.13
CA GLY A 262 11.60 -18.82 -9.49
C GLY A 262 12.76 -17.85 -9.65
N PHE A 263 13.56 -17.64 -8.59
CA PHE A 263 14.76 -16.81 -8.67
C PHE A 263 15.99 -17.71 -8.98
N THR A 264 16.32 -17.85 -10.26
CA THR A 264 17.42 -18.73 -10.71
C THR A 264 18.79 -18.06 -10.70
N ASN A 265 18.85 -16.74 -10.79
CA ASN A 265 20.11 -15.98 -10.78
C ASN A 265 20.41 -15.46 -9.37
N TYR A 266 21.24 -16.20 -8.63
CA TYR A 266 21.60 -15.86 -7.24
C TYR A 266 22.32 -14.50 -7.11
N LYS A 267 23.16 -14.14 -8.09
CA LYS A 267 23.88 -12.85 -8.09
C LYS A 267 22.90 -11.68 -8.22
N LEU A 268 21.95 -11.79 -9.16
CA LEU A 268 20.90 -10.80 -9.35
C LEU A 268 20.00 -10.71 -8.11
N PHE A 269 19.60 -11.87 -7.55
CA PHE A 269 18.83 -11.92 -6.32
C PHE A 269 19.48 -11.14 -5.19
N ARG A 270 20.74 -11.43 -4.88
CA ARG A 270 21.45 -10.73 -3.78
C ARG A 270 21.50 -9.23 -3.99
N LYS A 271 21.71 -8.79 -5.22
CA LYS A 271 21.74 -7.36 -5.57
C LYS A 271 20.38 -6.73 -5.30
N VAL A 272 19.32 -7.26 -5.92
CA VAL A 272 17.95 -6.72 -5.81
C VAL A 272 17.46 -6.79 -4.38
N PHE A 273 17.70 -7.88 -3.66
CA PHE A 273 17.32 -8.02 -2.25
C PHE A 273 18.00 -6.97 -1.36
N TYR A 274 19.30 -6.75 -1.55
CA TYR A 274 20.05 -5.75 -0.79
C TYR A 274 19.59 -4.31 -1.13
N GLU A 275 19.27 -4.03 -2.38
CA GLU A 275 18.72 -2.73 -2.81
C GLU A 275 17.38 -2.43 -2.13
N HIS A 276 16.53 -3.44 -1.90
CA HIS A 276 15.25 -3.27 -1.21
C HIS A 276 15.41 -3.15 0.30
N PHE A 277 16.16 -4.05 0.92
CA PHE A 277 16.16 -4.22 2.37
C PHE A 277 17.39 -3.64 3.10
N GLY A 278 18.43 -3.25 2.36
CA GLY A 278 19.69 -2.79 2.95
C GLY A 278 20.44 -3.85 3.76
N ALA A 279 20.00 -5.12 3.66
CA ALA A 279 20.52 -6.24 4.42
C ALA A 279 20.56 -7.51 3.57
N THR A 280 21.38 -8.47 3.95
CA THR A 280 21.42 -9.79 3.30
C THR A 280 20.25 -10.67 3.79
N PRO A 281 19.84 -11.70 3.01
CA PRO A 281 18.80 -12.64 3.44
C PRO A 281 19.09 -13.32 4.79
N THR A 282 20.35 -13.60 5.06
CA THR A 282 20.80 -14.21 6.32
C THR A 282 20.65 -13.27 7.50
N GLU A 283 21.00 -11.98 7.31
CA GLU A 283 20.82 -10.94 8.34
C GLU A 283 19.35 -10.70 8.63
N VAL A 284 18.50 -10.61 7.59
CA VAL A 284 17.04 -10.47 7.76
C VAL A 284 16.50 -11.61 8.60
N ARG A 285 16.84 -12.86 8.30
CA ARG A 285 16.38 -14.04 9.05
C ARG A 285 16.85 -13.97 10.51
N LYS A 286 18.13 -13.64 10.74
CA LYS A 286 18.70 -13.53 12.09
C LYS A 286 17.99 -12.45 12.92
N ASN A 287 17.81 -11.27 12.34
CA ASN A 287 17.18 -10.15 13.04
C ASN A 287 15.73 -10.47 13.42
N ASN A 288 14.97 -11.07 12.49
CA ASN A 288 13.58 -11.42 12.76
C ASN A 288 13.43 -12.49 13.85
N SER A 289 14.33 -13.46 13.92
CA SER A 289 14.34 -14.48 15.00
C SER A 289 14.60 -13.89 16.38
N VAL A 290 15.29 -12.76 16.48
CA VAL A 290 15.52 -12.02 17.72
C VAL A 290 14.24 -11.29 18.15
N TYR A 291 13.57 -10.60 17.20
CA TYR A 291 12.32 -9.87 17.50
C TYR A 291 11.18 -10.78 17.96
N GLN A 292 11.02 -11.95 17.33
CA GLN A 292 9.99 -12.92 17.75
C GLN A 292 10.22 -13.46 19.18
N LYS A 293 11.47 -13.54 19.64
CA LYS A 293 11.80 -13.97 21.01
C LYS A 293 11.63 -12.89 22.08
N THR A 294 11.62 -11.64 21.70
CA THR A 294 11.51 -10.48 22.63
C THR A 294 10.05 -10.07 22.85
N THR A 295 9.13 -10.58 22.03
CA THR A 295 7.68 -10.22 22.05
C THR A 295 6.80 -11.33 22.65
N LEU A 296 7.41 -12.43 23.10
CA LEU A 296 6.80 -13.51 23.90
C LEU A 296 7.21 -13.36 25.38
#